data_0fb81be71e414016fb7b9e44b87307fb
#
_entry.id   0fb81be71e414016fb7b9e44b87307fb
#
_cell.length_a   1.000
_cell.length_b   1.000
_cell.length_c   1.000
_cell.angle_alpha   90.00
_cell.angle_beta   90.00
_cell.angle_gamma   90.00
#
_symmetry.space_group_name_H-M   'P 1'
#
loop_
_entity.id
_entity.type
_entity.pdbx_description
1 polymer ?
#
loop_
_entity_poly.entity_id
_entity_poly.type
_entity_poly.pdbx_seq_one_letter_code
_entity_poly.pdbx_strand_id
1 'polypeptide(L)'
;MTKIQKTEEQWRAELTPEQYRILREKGTERPFSGEYDHTFEPGTYICAACGAELFGSDAKYDSGCGWPAFSAPAADEAIDEETDSTFGMVRTEVMCANCGGHLGHVFPDGPHPTGLRYCINSAALKLEEE
;
A
#
# COMPACT_ATOMS: atom_id res chain seq x y z
N MET A 1 -5.89 13.86 6.50
CA MET A 1 -5.33 14.04 7.85
C MET A 1 -5.20 12.68 8.53
N THR A 2 -4.03 12.39 9.09
CA THR A 2 -3.81 11.10 9.75
C THR A 2 -4.48 11.07 11.12
N LYS A 3 -5.01 9.91 11.48
CA LYS A 3 -5.72 9.71 12.75
C LYS A 3 -4.80 9.19 13.86
N ILE A 4 -3.73 8.49 13.47
CA ILE A 4 -2.74 7.95 14.40
C ILE A 4 -1.45 8.73 14.22
N GLN A 5 -0.91 9.25 15.32
CA GLN A 5 0.36 9.95 15.30
C GLN A 5 1.28 9.33 16.34
N LYS A 6 2.46 8.93 15.88
CA LYS A 6 3.51 8.35 16.72
C LYS A 6 4.85 8.97 16.34
N THR A 7 5.78 8.97 17.29
CA THR A 7 7.14 9.42 17.01
C THR A 7 7.86 8.38 16.15
N GLU A 8 8.94 8.78 15.47
CA GLU A 8 9.73 7.84 14.69
C GLU A 8 10.29 6.72 15.55
N GLU A 9 10.67 7.03 16.80
CA GLU A 9 11.14 6.03 17.73
C GLU A 9 10.07 4.96 18.01
N GLN A 10 8.82 5.39 18.19
CA GLN A 10 7.71 4.46 18.41
C GLN A 10 7.48 3.57 17.19
N TRP A 11 7.52 4.15 15.98
CA TRP A 11 7.38 3.35 14.76
C TRP A 11 8.51 2.34 14.62
N ARG A 12 9.75 2.74 14.91
CA ARG A 12 10.89 1.81 14.83
C ARG A 12 10.79 0.65 15.80
N ALA A 13 10.20 0.88 16.97
CA ALA A 13 10.00 -0.17 17.95
C ALA A 13 8.94 -1.18 17.55
N GLU A 14 7.95 -0.76 16.76
CA GLU A 14 6.83 -1.61 16.38
C GLU A 14 6.99 -2.29 15.03
N LEU A 15 7.77 -1.71 14.12
CA LEU A 15 7.91 -2.20 12.75
C LEU A 15 9.25 -2.90 12.56
N THR A 16 9.29 -3.86 11.62
CA THR A 16 10.58 -4.40 11.19
C THR A 16 11.35 -3.31 10.44
N PRO A 17 12.68 -3.44 10.30
CA PRO A 17 13.45 -2.45 9.54
C PRO A 17 12.93 -2.24 8.12
N GLU A 18 12.50 -3.30 7.43
CA GLU A 18 11.96 -3.16 6.09
C GLU A 18 10.61 -2.45 6.07
N GLN A 19 9.72 -2.79 7.02
CA GLN A 19 8.42 -2.11 7.14
C GLN A 19 8.63 -0.63 7.42
N TYR A 20 9.56 -0.29 8.32
CA TYR A 20 9.84 1.10 8.64
C TYR A 20 10.36 1.85 7.41
N ARG A 21 11.28 1.26 6.67
CA ARG A 21 11.84 1.88 5.47
C ARG A 21 10.75 2.21 4.45
N ILE A 22 9.82 1.29 4.25
CA ILE A 22 8.76 1.46 3.25
C ILE A 22 7.66 2.40 3.75
N LEU A 23 7.15 2.18 4.95
CA LEU A 23 6.00 2.91 5.47
C LEU A 23 6.35 4.33 5.94
N ARG A 24 7.51 4.52 6.52
CA ARG A 24 7.86 5.80 7.14
C ARG A 24 8.93 6.58 6.40
N GLU A 25 9.79 5.91 5.63
CA GLU A 25 10.86 6.55 4.87
C GLU A 25 10.56 6.57 3.36
N LYS A 26 9.34 6.22 2.97
CA LYS A 26 8.89 6.19 1.56
C LYS A 26 9.74 5.30 0.67
N GLY A 27 10.24 4.20 1.22
CA GLY A 27 11.00 3.24 0.44
C GLY A 27 10.11 2.45 -0.51
N THR A 28 10.74 1.76 -1.45
CA THR A 28 10.06 0.88 -2.39
C THR A 28 10.76 -0.47 -2.37
N GLU A 29 9.98 -1.54 -2.22
CA GLU A 29 10.56 -2.88 -2.29
C GLU A 29 10.92 -3.23 -3.74
N ARG A 30 11.86 -4.16 -3.90
CA ARG A 30 12.27 -4.62 -5.23
C ARG A 30 11.11 -5.35 -5.91
N PRO A 31 10.90 -5.16 -7.23
CA PRO A 31 9.84 -5.89 -7.94
C PRO A 31 9.97 -7.40 -7.77
N PHE A 32 8.85 -8.08 -7.65
CA PHE A 32 8.76 -9.55 -7.49
C PHE A 32 9.39 -10.09 -6.21
N SER A 33 9.72 -9.21 -5.25
CA SER A 33 10.33 -9.64 -4.00
C SER A 33 9.33 -9.74 -2.85
N GLY A 34 8.12 -9.18 -3.01
CA GLY A 34 7.16 -9.10 -1.93
C GLY A 34 6.39 -10.39 -1.69
N GLU A 35 6.02 -10.62 -0.45
CA GLU A 35 5.29 -11.82 -0.03
C GLU A 35 3.94 -11.97 -0.72
N TYR A 36 3.27 -10.84 -0.98
CA TYR A 36 1.89 -10.86 -1.49
C TYR A 36 1.77 -10.60 -2.99
N ASP A 37 2.87 -10.55 -3.72
CA ASP A 37 2.83 -10.28 -5.15
C ASP A 37 1.92 -11.29 -5.90
N HIS A 38 2.08 -12.57 -5.61
CA HIS A 38 1.31 -13.64 -6.25
C HIS A 38 0.35 -14.35 -5.28
N THR A 39 -0.09 -13.66 -4.23
CA THR A 39 -1.03 -14.19 -3.26
C THR A 39 -2.45 -13.75 -3.64
N PHE A 40 -3.36 -14.71 -3.82
CA PHE A 40 -4.76 -14.42 -4.20
C PHE A 40 -5.78 -15.07 -3.26
N GLU A 41 -5.38 -15.34 -2.04
CA GLU A 41 -6.27 -15.95 -1.05
C GLU A 41 -7.31 -14.94 -0.55
N PRO A 42 -8.54 -15.42 -0.22
CA PRO A 42 -9.60 -14.52 0.27
C PRO A 42 -9.20 -13.86 1.59
N GLY A 43 -9.51 -12.60 1.72
CA GLY A 43 -9.24 -11.88 2.96
C GLY A 43 -9.17 -10.38 2.74
N THR A 44 -8.68 -9.70 3.76
CA THR A 44 -8.51 -8.25 3.76
C THR A 44 -7.05 -7.89 3.99
N TYR A 45 -6.52 -7.01 3.16
CA TYR A 45 -5.16 -6.50 3.33
C TYR A 45 -5.21 -5.27 4.22
N ILE A 46 -4.57 -5.36 5.38
CA ILE A 46 -4.54 -4.28 6.36
C ILE A 46 -3.17 -3.60 6.36
N CYS A 47 -3.12 -2.38 6.89
CA CYS A 47 -1.87 -1.64 7.03
C CYS A 47 -0.97 -2.34 8.05
N ALA A 48 0.27 -2.64 7.67
CA ALA A 48 1.21 -3.29 8.57
C ALA A 48 1.57 -2.42 9.77
N ALA A 49 1.40 -1.10 9.67
CA ALA A 49 1.74 -0.16 10.74
C ALA A 49 0.61 0.02 11.76
N CYS A 50 -0.65 0.14 11.30
CA CYS A 50 -1.75 0.51 12.18
C CYS A 50 -2.94 -0.45 12.18
N GLY A 51 -2.97 -1.42 11.27
CA GLY A 51 -4.05 -2.40 11.22
C GLY A 51 -5.32 -1.94 10.52
N ALA A 52 -5.33 -0.76 9.91
CA ALA A 52 -6.51 -0.28 9.18
C ALA A 52 -6.74 -1.11 7.93
N GLU A 53 -8.00 -1.37 7.59
CA GLU A 53 -8.34 -2.09 6.36
C GLU A 53 -8.08 -1.20 5.15
N LEU A 54 -7.29 -1.70 4.21
CA LEU A 54 -6.87 -0.91 3.04
C LEU A 54 -7.44 -1.45 1.74
N PHE A 55 -7.32 -2.76 1.49
CA PHE A 55 -7.75 -3.36 0.24
C PHE A 55 -8.36 -4.73 0.50
N GLY A 56 -9.40 -5.07 -0.26
CA GLY A 56 -9.97 -6.40 -0.23
C GLY A 56 -9.34 -7.30 -1.28
N SER A 57 -9.29 -8.60 -1.01
CA SER A 57 -8.74 -9.57 -1.95
C SER A 57 -9.53 -9.64 -3.26
N ASP A 58 -10.80 -9.25 -3.24
CA ASP A 58 -11.64 -9.23 -4.43
C ASP A 58 -11.20 -8.18 -5.46
N ALA A 59 -10.45 -7.17 -5.02
CA ALA A 59 -9.91 -6.14 -5.92
C ALA A 59 -8.48 -6.45 -6.38
N LYS A 60 -7.84 -7.48 -5.82
CA LYS A 60 -6.48 -7.84 -6.19
C LYS A 60 -6.46 -8.62 -7.51
N TYR A 61 -5.51 -8.28 -8.37
CA TYR A 61 -5.37 -8.96 -9.66
C TYR A 61 -3.89 -9.04 -10.05
N ASP A 62 -3.58 -9.93 -10.98
CA ASP A 62 -2.21 -10.10 -11.48
C ASP A 62 -1.95 -9.11 -12.62
N SER A 63 -1.25 -8.03 -12.31
CA SER A 63 -0.91 -7.02 -13.32
C SER A 63 0.45 -7.25 -13.95
N GLY A 64 1.27 -8.14 -13.38
CA GLY A 64 2.63 -8.38 -13.84
C GLY A 64 3.60 -7.25 -13.50
N CYS A 65 3.21 -6.30 -12.64
CA CYS A 65 4.06 -5.14 -12.34
C CYS A 65 5.16 -5.42 -11.32
N GLY A 66 5.12 -6.58 -10.65
CA GLY A 66 6.13 -6.94 -9.65
C GLY A 66 5.77 -6.57 -8.22
N TRP A 67 4.59 -5.98 -8.01
CA TRP A 67 4.05 -5.62 -6.70
C TRP A 67 2.59 -6.02 -6.63
N PRO A 68 2.04 -6.22 -5.42
CA PRO A 68 0.60 -6.43 -5.29
C PRO A 68 -0.19 -5.31 -5.96
N ALA A 69 -1.14 -5.67 -6.80
CA ALA A 69 -1.93 -4.70 -7.55
C ALA A 69 -3.41 -4.84 -7.23
N PHE A 70 -4.07 -3.71 -7.03
CA PHE A 70 -5.50 -3.66 -6.69
C PHE A 70 -6.20 -2.65 -7.60
N SER A 71 -7.47 -2.93 -7.93
CA SER A 71 -8.25 -2.04 -8.79
C SER A 71 -8.96 -0.94 -8.00
N ALA A 72 -9.12 -1.12 -6.69
CA ALA A 72 -9.81 -0.15 -5.83
C ALA A 72 -9.46 -0.39 -4.37
N PRO A 73 -9.51 0.64 -3.51
CA PRO A 73 -9.36 0.44 -2.07
C PRO A 73 -10.63 -0.19 -1.47
N ALA A 74 -10.53 -0.67 -0.23
CA ALA A 74 -11.68 -1.23 0.49
C ALA A 74 -12.78 -0.20 0.71
N ALA A 75 -12.37 1.06 0.89
CA ALA A 75 -13.28 2.20 0.98
C ALA A 75 -12.50 3.44 0.53
N ASP A 76 -13.20 4.43 -0.03
CA ASP A 76 -12.52 5.63 -0.53
C ASP A 76 -11.73 6.35 0.55
N GLU A 77 -12.23 6.37 1.76
CA GLU A 77 -11.57 7.04 2.88
C GLU A 77 -10.44 6.23 3.52
N ALA A 78 -10.18 5.01 3.04
CA ALA A 78 -9.12 4.18 3.60
C ALA A 78 -7.72 4.67 3.23
N ILE A 79 -7.60 5.37 2.12
CA ILE A 79 -6.31 5.86 1.61
C ILE A 79 -6.36 7.35 1.32
N ASP A 80 -5.17 7.98 1.38
CA ASP A 80 -4.96 9.35 0.91
C ASP A 80 -4.04 9.31 -0.31
N GLU A 81 -4.12 10.34 -1.15
CA GLU A 81 -3.31 10.45 -2.36
C GLU A 81 -2.61 11.80 -2.40
N GLU A 82 -1.38 11.80 -2.93
CA GLU A 82 -0.58 13.02 -3.04
C GLU A 82 0.26 12.94 -4.32
N THR A 83 0.50 14.09 -4.95
CA THR A 83 1.36 14.13 -6.13
C THR A 83 2.81 13.93 -5.71
N ASP A 84 3.48 12.99 -6.37
CA ASP A 84 4.89 12.67 -6.16
C ASP A 84 5.64 13.01 -7.45
N SER A 85 6.52 14.00 -7.38
CA SER A 85 7.31 14.45 -8.54
C SER A 85 8.80 14.12 -8.39
N THR A 86 9.15 13.17 -7.52
CA THR A 86 10.55 12.76 -7.34
C THR A 86 11.15 12.18 -8.62
N PHE A 87 12.42 12.36 -8.81
CA PHE A 87 13.19 11.85 -9.95
C PHE A 87 12.64 12.32 -11.32
N GLY A 88 12.03 13.50 -11.36
CA GLY A 88 11.51 14.05 -12.61
C GLY A 88 10.26 13.38 -13.15
N MET A 89 9.68 12.43 -12.42
CA MET A 89 8.44 11.77 -12.79
C MET A 89 7.29 12.31 -11.96
N VAL A 90 6.11 12.44 -12.58
CA VAL A 90 4.91 12.86 -11.86
C VAL A 90 4.03 11.64 -11.67
N ARG A 91 3.86 11.21 -10.43
CA ARG A 91 3.04 10.05 -10.06
C ARG A 91 2.11 10.42 -8.91
N THR A 92 1.12 9.60 -8.65
CA THR A 92 0.23 9.77 -7.51
C THR A 92 0.63 8.76 -6.43
N GLU A 93 1.10 9.28 -5.31
CA GLU A 93 1.46 8.47 -4.14
C GLU A 93 0.22 8.09 -3.36
N VAL A 94 0.19 6.87 -2.84
CA VAL A 94 -0.91 6.35 -2.02
C VAL A 94 -0.41 6.10 -0.60
N MET A 95 -1.15 6.60 0.38
CA MET A 95 -0.81 6.50 1.80
C MET A 95 -2.00 5.99 2.60
N CYS A 96 -1.71 5.35 3.73
CA CYS A 96 -2.76 4.95 4.66
C CYS A 96 -3.38 6.20 5.29
N ALA A 97 -4.69 6.37 5.14
CA ALA A 97 -5.39 7.54 5.70
C ALA A 97 -5.36 7.55 7.22
N ASN A 98 -5.20 6.38 7.86
CA ASN A 98 -5.23 6.24 9.31
C ASN A 98 -3.90 6.65 9.98
N CYS A 99 -2.76 6.24 9.41
CA CYS A 99 -1.45 6.50 10.02
C CYS A 99 -0.49 7.32 9.15
N GLY A 100 -0.86 7.59 7.90
CA GLY A 100 0.00 8.34 6.97
C GLY A 100 1.14 7.54 6.37
N GLY A 101 1.19 6.22 6.60
CA GLY A 101 2.26 5.39 6.06
C GLY A 101 2.24 5.30 4.55
N HIS A 102 3.41 5.38 3.92
CA HIS A 102 3.54 5.25 2.48
C HIS A 102 3.23 3.81 2.05
N LEU A 103 2.32 3.65 1.10
CA LEU A 103 1.91 2.33 0.61
C LEU A 103 2.47 2.03 -0.78
N GLY A 104 2.39 2.98 -1.68
CA GLY A 104 2.82 2.80 -3.06
C GLY A 104 2.31 3.93 -3.93
N HIS A 105 1.91 3.58 -5.16
CA HIS A 105 1.42 4.56 -6.13
C HIS A 105 0.21 4.01 -6.88
N VAL A 106 -0.61 4.91 -7.44
CA VAL A 106 -1.74 4.55 -8.27
C VAL A 106 -1.53 5.08 -9.69
N PHE A 107 -1.89 4.27 -10.69
CA PHE A 107 -1.72 4.56 -12.10
C PHE A 107 -3.06 4.40 -12.84
N PRO A 108 -3.27 5.12 -13.96
CA PRO A 108 -4.55 5.08 -14.70
C PRO A 108 -4.63 3.95 -15.72
N ASP A 109 -3.84 2.91 -15.59
CA ASP A 109 -3.78 1.79 -16.53
C ASP A 109 -4.30 0.48 -15.92
N GLY A 110 -5.33 0.57 -15.12
CA GLY A 110 -5.92 -0.59 -14.45
C GLY A 110 -7.18 -1.11 -15.14
N PRO A 111 -7.76 -2.20 -14.59
CA PRO A 111 -8.94 -2.82 -15.18
C PRO A 111 -10.22 -2.07 -14.85
N HIS A 112 -11.27 -2.37 -15.62
CA HIS A 112 -12.61 -1.89 -15.29
C HIS A 112 -13.07 -2.48 -13.94
N PRO A 113 -13.94 -1.78 -13.21
CA PRO A 113 -14.64 -0.56 -13.60
C PRO A 113 -13.87 0.74 -13.30
N THR A 114 -12.84 0.70 -12.44
CA THR A 114 -12.18 1.95 -12.03
C THR A 114 -11.17 2.46 -13.04
N GLY A 115 -10.56 1.58 -13.82
CA GLY A 115 -9.45 1.96 -14.69
C GLY A 115 -8.16 2.28 -13.95
N LEU A 116 -8.08 1.95 -12.66
CA LEU A 116 -6.94 2.30 -11.81
C LEU A 116 -6.14 1.05 -11.41
N ARG A 117 -4.83 1.24 -11.27
CA ARG A 117 -3.93 0.20 -10.78
C ARG A 117 -3.20 0.75 -9.55
N TYR A 118 -3.57 0.24 -8.39
CA TYR A 118 -2.90 0.55 -7.12
C TYR A 118 -1.75 -0.42 -6.93
N CYS A 119 -0.54 0.05 -7.14
CA CYS A 119 0.69 -0.73 -7.01
C CYS A 119 1.24 -0.53 -5.61
N ILE A 120 1.11 -1.53 -4.75
CA ILE A 120 1.33 -1.38 -3.31
C ILE A 120 2.48 -2.29 -2.87
N ASN A 121 3.36 -1.80 -1.99
CA ASN A 121 4.45 -2.58 -1.45
C ASN A 121 3.93 -3.66 -0.50
N SER A 122 4.37 -4.92 -0.68
CA SER A 122 3.95 -6.02 0.19
C SER A 122 4.29 -5.77 1.66
N ALA A 123 5.45 -5.18 1.92
CA ALA A 123 5.88 -4.93 3.30
C ALA A 123 4.99 -3.91 4.02
N ALA A 124 4.21 -3.12 3.28
CA ALA A 124 3.25 -2.18 3.86
C ALA A 124 1.92 -2.85 4.24
N LEU A 125 1.74 -4.11 3.87
CA LEU A 125 0.48 -4.84 4.02
C LEU A 125 0.63 -6.06 4.90
N LYS A 126 -0.51 -6.48 5.47
CA LYS A 126 -0.65 -7.77 6.13
C LYS A 126 -2.00 -8.34 5.72
N LEU A 127 -2.01 -9.59 5.29
CA LEU A 127 -3.25 -10.27 4.89
C LEU A 127 -3.92 -10.89 6.10
N GLU A 128 -5.17 -10.47 6.36
CA GLU A 128 -6.04 -11.13 7.32
C GLU A 128 -6.95 -12.07 6.54
N GLU A 129 -6.70 -13.37 6.65
CA GLU A 129 -7.48 -14.37 5.92
C GLU A 129 -8.87 -14.53 6.55
N GLU A 130 -9.83 -14.84 5.71
CA GLU A 130 -11.19 -15.13 6.15
C GLU A 130 -11.29 -16.46 6.88
#